data_6d3c01cf9606b23a272346522e72d2cc
#
_entry.id   6d3c01cf9606b23a272346522e72d2cc
#
_cell.length_a   1.000
_cell.length_b   1.000
_cell.length_c   1.000
_cell.angle_alpha   90.00
_cell.angle_beta   90.00
_cell.angle_gamma   90.00
#
_symmetry.space_group_name_H-M   'P 1'
#
loop_
_entity.id
_entity.type
_entity.pdbx_description
1 polymer ?
#
loop_
_entity_poly.entity_id
_entity_poly.type
_entity_poly.pdbx_seq_one_letter_code
_entity_poly.pdbx_strand_id
1 'polypeptide(L)'
;MADKTKKKTDKSFQPGAKTILAERREELRKMIYAALFLALAFLLPFLTANNQQIATALSPMHIPAFLCGFICGPGWGAAVGFCAPLLRSVIIGMPPAPMAICMAFELAAYGFCAGMLRRVFPKKVPFLYLSLVISMVLGRIVYCVVAAKAIGGDKTFLAMFLQQFMNTWIGILIHLAIVPVIVLAVERYRARNP
;
A
#
# COMPACT_ATOMS: atom_id res chain seq x y z
N MET A 1 -22.64 38.94 -55.49
CA MET A 1 -22.02 37.60 -55.43
C MET A 1 -21.26 37.46 -54.10
N ALA A 2 -21.84 36.77 -53.16
CA ALA A 2 -21.31 36.63 -51.79
C ALA A 2 -20.45 35.39 -51.73
N ASP A 3 -19.18 35.60 -51.50
CA ASP A 3 -18.22 34.50 -51.24
C ASP A 3 -18.38 34.01 -49.82
N LYS A 4 -18.92 32.79 -49.67
CA LYS A 4 -19.03 32.06 -48.43
C LYS A 4 -17.73 31.29 -48.19
N THR A 5 -16.71 31.95 -47.75
CA THR A 5 -15.54 31.30 -47.17
C THR A 5 -15.89 30.74 -45.80
N LYS A 6 -16.45 29.55 -45.82
CA LYS A 6 -16.72 28.70 -44.65
C LYS A 6 -15.37 28.26 -44.05
N LYS A 7 -14.91 29.01 -43.05
CA LYS A 7 -13.73 28.68 -42.23
C LYS A 7 -13.96 27.35 -41.58
N LYS A 8 -13.54 26.26 -42.25
CA LYS A 8 -13.40 24.93 -41.68
C LYS A 8 -12.34 25.04 -40.62
N THR A 9 -12.71 25.22 -39.36
CA THR A 9 -11.86 25.00 -38.22
C THR A 9 -11.48 23.52 -38.24
N ASP A 10 -10.33 23.28 -38.82
CA ASP A 10 -9.67 21.98 -38.78
C ASP A 10 -9.35 21.68 -37.32
N LYS A 11 -10.25 20.92 -36.70
CA LYS A 11 -9.94 20.24 -35.45
C LYS A 11 -8.96 19.13 -35.76
N SER A 12 -7.71 19.51 -36.03
CA SER A 12 -6.61 18.59 -36.03
C SER A 12 -6.58 17.88 -34.65
N PHE A 13 -7.28 16.78 -34.61
CA PHE A 13 -7.38 15.87 -33.51
C PHE A 13 -5.97 15.36 -33.21
N GLN A 14 -5.29 15.96 -32.22
CA GLN A 14 -4.02 15.47 -31.73
C GLN A 14 -4.28 14.24 -30.85
N PRO A 15 -4.04 13.04 -31.33
CA PRO A 15 -4.22 11.80 -30.56
C PRO A 15 -3.43 11.81 -29.25
N GLY A 16 -2.27 12.49 -29.23
CA GLY A 16 -1.44 12.64 -28.04
C GLY A 16 -2.10 13.40 -26.88
N ALA A 17 -2.92 14.40 -27.16
CA ALA A 17 -3.53 15.20 -26.09
C ALA A 17 -4.56 14.40 -25.27
N LYS A 18 -5.35 13.53 -25.90
CA LYS A 18 -6.30 12.65 -25.19
C LYS A 18 -5.61 11.59 -24.38
N THR A 19 -4.51 11.04 -24.88
CA THR A 19 -3.70 10.05 -24.16
C THR A 19 -3.09 10.68 -22.90
N ILE A 20 -2.50 11.87 -23.02
CA ILE A 20 -1.92 12.62 -21.89
C ILE A 20 -2.99 12.94 -20.83
N LEU A 21 -4.19 13.35 -21.26
CA LEU A 21 -5.28 13.62 -20.32
C LEU A 21 -5.80 12.37 -19.62
N ALA A 22 -5.84 11.24 -20.32
CA ALA A 22 -6.23 9.96 -19.73
C ALA A 22 -5.19 9.49 -18.69
N GLU A 23 -3.90 9.57 -19.01
CA GLU A 23 -2.81 9.25 -18.09
C GLU A 23 -2.83 10.14 -16.84
N ARG A 24 -3.01 11.46 -17.01
CA ARG A 24 -3.13 12.39 -15.88
C ARG A 24 -4.34 12.08 -15.00
N ARG A 25 -5.48 11.69 -15.58
CA ARG A 25 -6.66 11.27 -14.82
C ARG A 25 -6.40 9.99 -14.02
N GLU A 26 -5.68 9.02 -14.58
CA GLU A 26 -5.30 7.81 -13.86
C GLU A 26 -4.35 8.11 -12.70
N GLU A 27 -3.35 8.95 -12.91
CA GLU A 27 -2.42 9.34 -11.84
C GLU A 27 -3.12 10.13 -10.73
N LEU A 28 -4.03 11.05 -11.05
CA LEU A 28 -4.85 11.74 -10.07
C LEU A 28 -5.74 10.78 -9.28
N ARG A 29 -6.35 9.79 -9.93
CA ARG A 29 -7.11 8.73 -9.24
C ARG A 29 -6.24 7.94 -8.26
N LYS A 30 -5.05 7.53 -8.67
CA LYS A 30 -4.10 6.82 -7.80
C LYS A 30 -3.69 7.68 -6.61
N MET A 31 -3.43 8.96 -6.82
CA MET A 31 -3.09 9.91 -5.76
C MET A 31 -4.23 10.07 -4.75
N ILE A 32 -5.48 10.20 -5.20
CA ILE A 32 -6.67 10.29 -4.33
C ILE A 32 -6.83 9.00 -3.51
N TYR A 33 -6.69 7.83 -4.14
CA TYR A 33 -6.75 6.57 -3.41
C TYR A 33 -5.59 6.41 -2.42
N ALA A 34 -4.37 6.84 -2.79
CA ALA A 34 -3.22 6.80 -1.89
C ALA A 34 -3.45 7.70 -0.66
N ALA A 35 -4.00 8.90 -0.85
CA ALA A 35 -4.37 9.78 0.26
C ALA A 35 -5.45 9.17 1.16
N LEU A 36 -6.45 8.51 0.58
CA LEU A 36 -7.48 7.78 1.33
C LEU A 36 -6.88 6.62 2.14
N PHE A 37 -5.98 5.83 1.53
CA PHE A 37 -5.31 4.73 2.24
C PHE A 37 -4.38 5.24 3.34
N LEU A 38 -3.72 6.39 3.14
CA LEU A 38 -2.92 7.03 4.18
C LEU A 38 -3.79 7.46 5.37
N ALA A 39 -4.94 8.08 5.10
CA ALA A 39 -5.91 8.45 6.14
C ALA A 39 -6.44 7.22 6.88
N LEU A 40 -6.76 6.12 6.17
CA LEU A 40 -7.17 4.85 6.77
C LEU A 40 -6.05 4.26 7.63
N ALA A 41 -4.81 4.28 7.17
CA ALA A 41 -3.65 3.79 7.93
C ALA A 41 -3.45 4.58 9.24
N PHE A 42 -3.78 5.86 9.22
CA PHE A 42 -3.75 6.72 10.41
C PHE A 42 -4.91 6.42 11.37
N LEU A 43 -6.11 6.21 10.85
CA LEU A 43 -7.34 6.05 11.65
C LEU A 43 -7.53 4.64 12.20
N LEU A 44 -7.21 3.58 11.43
CA LEU A 44 -7.47 2.20 11.84
C LEU A 44 -6.87 1.81 13.21
N PRO A 45 -5.65 2.24 13.59
CA PRO A 45 -5.12 1.91 14.91
C PRO A 45 -5.90 2.52 16.08
N PHE A 46 -6.75 3.53 15.88
CA PHE A 46 -7.62 4.03 16.94
C PHE A 46 -8.71 3.02 17.33
N LEU A 47 -9.09 2.13 16.40
CA LEU A 47 -10.05 1.05 16.67
C LEU A 47 -9.52 0.03 17.71
N THR A 48 -8.21 0.00 17.94
CA THR A 48 -7.59 -0.86 18.96
C THR A 48 -7.52 -0.17 20.34
N ALA A 49 -8.30 0.88 20.56
CA ALA A 49 -8.35 1.66 21.80
C ALA A 49 -6.96 2.10 22.30
N ASN A 50 -6.03 2.32 21.37
CA ASN A 50 -4.63 2.67 21.64
C ASN A 50 -3.85 1.61 22.49
N ASN A 51 -4.38 0.40 22.61
CA ASN A 51 -3.71 -0.71 23.27
C ASN A 51 -2.61 -1.26 22.35
N GLN A 52 -1.35 -1.08 22.76
CA GLN A 52 -0.18 -1.47 21.99
C GLN A 52 -0.15 -2.97 21.67
N GLN A 53 -0.58 -3.82 22.59
CA GLN A 53 -0.58 -5.27 22.39
C GLN A 53 -1.60 -5.68 21.33
N ILE A 54 -2.81 -5.15 21.40
CA ILE A 54 -3.88 -5.40 20.43
C ILE A 54 -3.48 -4.80 19.06
N ALA A 55 -2.93 -3.59 19.05
CA ALA A 55 -2.47 -2.93 17.83
C ALA A 55 -1.34 -3.74 17.14
N THR A 56 -0.42 -4.33 17.91
CA THR A 56 0.64 -5.19 17.36
C THR A 56 0.07 -6.50 16.82
N ALA A 57 -0.84 -7.15 17.56
CA ALA A 57 -1.44 -8.41 17.16
C ALA A 57 -2.29 -8.29 15.88
N LEU A 58 -3.11 -7.24 15.78
CA LEU A 58 -3.99 -6.98 14.64
C LEU A 58 -3.27 -6.30 13.46
N SER A 59 -2.22 -5.56 13.75
CA SER A 59 -1.43 -4.81 12.75
C SER A 59 -2.29 -4.02 11.74
N PRO A 60 -3.26 -3.19 12.20
CA PRO A 60 -4.27 -2.60 11.32
C PRO A 60 -3.70 -1.65 10.26
N MET A 61 -2.55 -1.03 10.52
CA MET A 61 -1.88 -0.12 9.55
C MET A 61 -1.37 -0.85 8.31
N HIS A 62 -1.17 -2.17 8.38
CA HIS A 62 -0.64 -2.96 7.26
C HIS A 62 -1.67 -3.12 6.15
N ILE A 63 -2.97 -3.21 6.50
CA ILE A 63 -4.06 -3.38 5.53
C ILE A 63 -4.06 -2.27 4.47
N PRO A 64 -4.10 -0.97 4.82
CA PRO A 64 -4.06 0.10 3.83
C PRO A 64 -2.78 0.13 2.99
N ALA A 65 -1.63 -0.24 3.57
CA ALA A 65 -0.37 -0.31 2.83
C ALA A 65 -0.41 -1.38 1.73
N PHE A 66 -0.90 -2.59 2.04
CA PHE A 66 -1.12 -3.64 1.04
C PHE A 66 -2.13 -3.21 -0.02
N LEU A 67 -3.28 -2.67 0.39
CA LEU A 67 -4.33 -2.24 -0.53
C LEU A 67 -3.82 -1.15 -1.48
N CYS A 68 -3.08 -0.18 -0.96
CA CYS A 68 -2.46 0.85 -1.79
C CYS A 68 -1.49 0.24 -2.80
N GLY A 69 -0.65 -0.71 -2.39
CA GLY A 69 0.26 -1.43 -3.27
C GLY A 69 -0.46 -2.16 -4.40
N PHE A 70 -1.49 -2.94 -4.08
CA PHE A 70 -2.26 -3.70 -5.07
C PHE A 70 -3.11 -2.82 -6.01
N ILE A 71 -3.68 -1.73 -5.51
CA ILE A 71 -4.66 -0.91 -6.23
C ILE A 71 -4.01 0.27 -6.98
N CYS A 72 -3.07 0.97 -6.33
CA CYS A 72 -2.41 2.17 -6.86
C CYS A 72 -1.05 1.85 -7.50
N GLY A 73 -0.46 0.71 -7.13
CA GLY A 73 0.84 0.26 -7.64
C GLY A 73 1.99 0.47 -6.66
N PRO A 74 3.20 -0.04 -7.01
CA PRO A 74 4.31 -0.16 -6.07
C PRO A 74 4.80 1.18 -5.51
N GLY A 75 4.89 2.23 -6.33
CA GLY A 75 5.37 3.54 -5.89
C GLY A 75 4.46 4.18 -4.83
N TRP A 76 3.16 4.21 -5.08
CA TRP A 76 2.19 4.75 -4.13
C TRP A 76 2.06 3.89 -2.88
N GLY A 77 2.10 2.55 -3.04
CA GLY A 77 2.11 1.60 -1.92
C GLY A 77 3.31 1.80 -1.00
N ALA A 78 4.49 1.97 -1.57
CA ALA A 78 5.71 2.25 -0.80
C ALA A 78 5.62 3.61 -0.09
N ALA A 79 5.16 4.67 -0.77
CA ALA A 79 5.03 6.00 -0.18
C ALA A 79 4.05 6.02 0.99
N VAL A 80 2.86 5.45 0.83
CA VAL A 80 1.85 5.36 1.90
C VAL A 80 2.37 4.52 3.07
N GLY A 81 2.98 3.36 2.78
CA GLY A 81 3.56 2.48 3.80
C GLY A 81 4.66 3.16 4.60
N PHE A 82 5.53 3.92 3.94
CA PHE A 82 6.60 4.66 4.60
C PHE A 82 6.08 5.81 5.45
N CYS A 83 5.18 6.62 4.91
CA CYS A 83 4.69 7.82 5.59
C CYS A 83 3.77 7.52 6.78
N ALA A 84 2.94 6.48 6.70
CA ALA A 84 1.90 6.22 7.69
C ALA A 84 2.42 6.07 9.13
N PRO A 85 3.41 5.20 9.44
CA PRO A 85 3.91 5.06 10.81
C PRO A 85 4.69 6.29 11.29
N LEU A 86 5.41 6.99 10.39
CA LEU A 86 6.13 8.20 10.74
C LEU A 86 5.19 9.34 11.10
N LEU A 87 4.16 9.59 10.29
CA LEU A 87 3.13 10.59 10.58
C LEU A 87 2.45 10.30 11.93
N ARG A 88 2.11 9.03 12.18
CA ARG A 88 1.49 8.65 13.44
C ARG A 88 2.43 8.86 14.63
N SER A 89 3.70 8.52 14.51
CA SER A 89 4.71 8.73 15.54
C SER A 89 4.88 10.23 15.86
N VAL A 90 4.90 11.09 14.84
CA VAL A 90 5.06 12.55 15.02
C VAL A 90 3.80 13.18 15.63
N ILE A 91 2.60 12.79 15.17
CA ILE A 91 1.34 13.45 15.58
C ILE A 91 0.84 12.93 16.92
N ILE A 92 0.97 11.62 17.17
CA ILE A 92 0.37 10.94 18.35
C ILE A 92 1.44 10.50 19.36
N GLY A 93 2.73 10.48 18.95
CA GLY A 93 3.81 9.95 19.78
C GLY A 93 3.89 8.42 19.84
N MET A 94 3.04 7.72 19.07
CA MET A 94 2.99 6.25 19.04
C MET A 94 2.93 5.72 17.60
N PRO A 95 3.76 4.74 17.23
CA PRO A 95 4.79 4.06 18.04
C PRO A 95 6.02 4.94 18.34
N PRO A 96 6.88 4.55 19.30
CA PRO A 96 8.15 5.26 19.56
C PRO A 96 8.99 5.39 18.31
N ALA A 97 9.75 6.49 18.17
CA ALA A 97 10.48 6.82 16.95
C ALA A 97 11.36 5.68 16.36
N PRO A 98 12.16 4.94 17.16
CA PRO A 98 12.95 3.83 16.62
C PRO A 98 12.07 2.73 16.00
N MET A 99 10.95 2.40 16.64
CA MET A 99 9.99 1.41 16.13
C MET A 99 9.24 1.94 14.90
N ALA A 100 8.89 3.23 14.88
CA ALA A 100 8.24 3.87 13.74
C ALA A 100 9.10 3.79 12.47
N ILE A 101 10.41 3.99 12.61
CA ILE A 101 11.36 3.87 11.50
C ILE A 101 11.37 2.42 10.97
N CYS A 102 11.51 1.43 11.85
CA CYS A 102 11.49 0.02 11.45
C CYS A 102 10.19 -0.34 10.72
N MET A 103 9.04 0.09 11.26
CA MET A 103 7.73 -0.11 10.65
C MET A 103 7.58 0.64 9.33
N ALA A 104 8.18 1.82 9.17
CA ALA A 104 8.12 2.58 7.92
C ALA A 104 8.77 1.81 6.76
N PHE A 105 9.95 1.24 6.98
CA PHE A 105 10.61 0.41 5.99
C PHE A 105 9.86 -0.91 5.73
N GLU A 106 9.32 -1.53 6.77
CA GLU A 106 8.51 -2.74 6.65
C GLU A 106 7.27 -2.50 5.79
N LEU A 107 6.47 -1.48 6.13
CA LEU A 107 5.23 -1.16 5.40
C LEU A 107 5.50 -0.67 3.98
N ALA A 108 6.59 0.07 3.79
CA ALA A 108 7.04 0.46 2.44
C ALA A 108 7.36 -0.78 1.59
N ALA A 109 8.08 -1.76 2.16
CA ALA A 109 8.38 -3.01 1.49
C ALA A 109 7.10 -3.81 1.17
N TYR A 110 6.13 -3.87 2.09
CA TYR A 110 4.82 -4.49 1.84
C TYR A 110 4.10 -3.86 0.65
N GLY A 111 3.94 -2.55 0.66
CA GLY A 111 3.25 -1.83 -0.42
C GLY A 111 3.97 -1.95 -1.75
N PHE A 112 5.31 -1.85 -1.74
CA PHE A 112 6.12 -2.00 -2.94
C PHE A 112 6.04 -3.41 -3.53
N CYS A 113 6.32 -4.43 -2.72
CA CYS A 113 6.33 -5.82 -3.16
C CYS A 113 4.94 -6.28 -3.62
N ALA A 114 3.88 -5.93 -2.89
CA ALA A 114 2.51 -6.24 -3.27
C ALA A 114 2.15 -5.66 -4.65
N GLY A 115 2.48 -4.39 -4.88
CA GLY A 115 2.24 -3.73 -6.15
C GLY A 115 3.09 -4.27 -7.29
N MET A 116 4.37 -4.61 -7.01
CA MET A 116 5.28 -5.17 -8.00
C MET A 116 4.87 -6.58 -8.43
N LEU A 117 4.62 -7.45 -7.45
CA LEU A 117 4.19 -8.83 -7.72
C LEU A 117 2.85 -8.88 -8.45
N ARG A 118 1.93 -7.94 -8.15
CA ARG A 118 0.66 -7.84 -8.88
C ARG A 118 0.83 -7.45 -10.35
N ARG A 119 1.91 -6.76 -10.72
CA ARG A 119 2.23 -6.44 -12.12
C ARG A 119 2.85 -7.63 -12.86
N VAL A 120 3.66 -8.41 -12.14
CA VAL A 120 4.41 -9.53 -12.72
C VAL A 120 3.54 -10.78 -12.83
N PHE A 121 2.74 -11.07 -11.82
CA PHE A 121 1.91 -12.28 -11.79
C PHE A 121 0.57 -12.10 -12.50
N PRO A 122 0.03 -13.18 -13.08
CA PRO A 122 -1.29 -13.16 -13.71
C PRO A 122 -2.38 -12.80 -12.67
N LYS A 123 -3.40 -12.06 -13.13
CA LYS A 123 -4.50 -11.55 -12.29
C LYS A 123 -5.49 -12.65 -11.85
N LYS A 124 -4.98 -13.82 -11.44
CA LYS A 124 -5.78 -14.91 -10.89
C LYS A 124 -5.76 -14.86 -9.36
N VAL A 125 -6.82 -15.36 -8.73
CA VAL A 125 -6.97 -15.36 -7.28
C VAL A 125 -5.79 -16.01 -6.54
N PRO A 126 -5.30 -17.21 -6.91
CA PRO A 126 -4.20 -17.84 -6.17
C PRO A 126 -2.91 -17.03 -6.23
N PHE A 127 -2.65 -16.32 -7.32
CA PHE A 127 -1.47 -15.46 -7.45
C PHE A 127 -1.57 -14.19 -6.59
N LEU A 128 -2.78 -13.73 -6.28
CA LEU A 128 -2.99 -12.63 -5.34
C LEU A 128 -2.59 -13.04 -3.92
N TYR A 129 -3.03 -14.22 -3.46
CA TYR A 129 -2.62 -14.78 -2.17
C TYR A 129 -1.11 -15.01 -2.11
N LEU A 130 -0.53 -15.58 -3.17
CA LEU A 130 0.91 -15.79 -3.26
C LEU A 130 1.68 -14.46 -3.16
N SER A 131 1.24 -13.42 -3.89
CA SER A 131 1.84 -12.09 -3.84
C SER A 131 1.75 -11.49 -2.43
N LEU A 132 0.62 -11.68 -1.74
CA LEU A 132 0.43 -11.18 -0.38
C LEU A 132 1.40 -11.87 0.59
N VAL A 133 1.48 -13.21 0.56
CA VAL A 133 2.37 -13.98 1.43
C VAL A 133 3.83 -13.63 1.19
N ILE A 134 4.28 -13.57 -0.07
CA ILE A 134 5.65 -13.19 -0.41
C ILE A 134 5.95 -11.78 0.10
N SER A 135 5.04 -10.82 -0.10
CA SER A 135 5.22 -9.46 0.40
C SER A 135 5.33 -9.41 1.91
N MET A 136 4.52 -10.21 2.63
CA MET A 136 4.58 -10.30 4.10
C MET A 136 5.93 -10.84 4.58
N VAL A 137 6.46 -11.87 3.95
CA VAL A 137 7.77 -12.41 4.31
C VAL A 137 8.88 -11.41 4.04
N LEU A 138 8.89 -10.80 2.85
CA LEU A 138 9.92 -9.82 2.47
C LEU A 138 9.91 -8.59 3.40
N GLY A 139 8.75 -8.05 3.72
CA GLY A 139 8.68 -6.90 4.63
C GLY A 139 9.13 -7.25 6.05
N ARG A 140 8.85 -8.47 6.55
CA ARG A 140 9.38 -8.94 7.84
C ARG A 140 10.91 -9.03 7.85
N ILE A 141 11.50 -9.50 6.77
CA ILE A 141 12.95 -9.49 6.60
C ILE A 141 13.49 -8.07 6.67
N VAL A 142 12.87 -7.14 5.95
CA VAL A 142 13.25 -5.72 5.97
C VAL A 142 13.14 -5.14 7.39
N TYR A 143 12.04 -5.40 8.10
CA TYR A 143 11.89 -4.99 9.50
C TYR A 143 13.05 -5.49 10.37
N CYS A 144 13.36 -6.78 10.30
CA CYS A 144 14.43 -7.38 11.13
C CYS A 144 15.81 -6.78 10.80
N VAL A 145 16.10 -6.55 9.52
CA VAL A 145 17.36 -5.92 9.09
C VAL A 145 17.48 -4.49 9.62
N VAL A 146 16.40 -3.71 9.49
CA VAL A 146 16.39 -2.31 9.97
C VAL A 146 16.44 -2.27 11.49
N ALA A 147 15.68 -3.13 12.18
CA ALA A 147 15.67 -3.19 13.65
C ALA A 147 17.02 -3.60 14.23
N ALA A 148 17.71 -4.54 13.61
CA ALA A 148 19.06 -4.95 14.02
C ALA A 148 20.06 -3.78 13.94
N LYS A 149 19.90 -2.88 12.95
CA LYS A 149 20.79 -1.72 12.79
C LYS A 149 20.36 -0.51 13.62
N ALA A 150 19.05 -0.27 13.76
CA ALA A 150 18.52 0.95 14.38
C ALA A 150 18.37 0.84 15.90
N ILE A 151 18.03 -0.35 16.42
CA ILE A 151 17.74 -0.55 17.85
C ILE A 151 18.96 -1.14 18.56
N GLY A 152 19.78 -1.89 17.83
CA GLY A 152 20.89 -2.67 18.40
C GLY A 152 20.37 -3.73 19.38
N GLY A 153 21.07 -4.82 19.54
CA GLY A 153 20.70 -5.82 20.53
C GLY A 153 21.33 -7.18 20.23
N ASP A 154 21.57 -7.95 21.27
CA ASP A 154 22.18 -9.29 21.19
C ASP A 154 21.22 -10.37 20.65
N LYS A 155 20.02 -9.97 20.20
CA LYS A 155 19.04 -10.94 19.67
C LYS A 155 19.46 -11.40 18.27
N THR A 156 19.58 -12.72 18.12
CA THR A 156 19.81 -13.32 16.82
C THR A 156 18.69 -12.95 15.85
N PHE A 157 19.05 -12.64 14.60
CA PHE A 157 18.09 -12.30 13.52
C PHE A 157 16.91 -13.29 13.45
N LEU A 158 17.20 -14.59 13.56
CA LEU A 158 16.17 -15.63 13.54
C LEU A 158 15.18 -15.51 14.71
N ALA A 159 15.65 -15.19 15.92
CA ALA A 159 14.78 -14.99 17.07
C ALA A 159 13.85 -13.79 16.90
N MET A 160 14.36 -12.68 16.37
CA MET A 160 13.56 -11.50 16.06
C MET A 160 12.49 -11.79 14.98
N PHE A 161 12.89 -12.52 13.95
CA PHE A 161 12.00 -12.91 12.85
C PHE A 161 10.85 -13.80 13.33
N LEU A 162 11.16 -14.85 14.09
CA LEU A 162 10.15 -15.74 14.66
C LEU A 162 9.24 -15.03 15.66
N GLN A 163 9.79 -14.15 16.51
CA GLN A 163 9.01 -13.36 17.46
C GLN A 163 8.00 -12.47 16.74
N GLN A 164 8.37 -11.86 15.61
CA GLN A 164 7.45 -11.06 14.82
C GLN A 164 6.26 -11.87 14.27
N PHE A 165 6.48 -13.09 13.80
CA PHE A 165 5.39 -13.96 13.36
C PHE A 165 4.50 -14.38 14.52
N MET A 166 5.09 -14.75 15.67
CA MET A 166 4.34 -15.16 16.85
C MET A 166 3.48 -14.04 17.42
N ASN A 167 3.96 -12.79 17.39
CA ASN A 167 3.21 -11.65 17.91
C ASN A 167 2.07 -11.18 16.99
N THR A 168 2.14 -11.49 15.68
CA THR A 168 1.21 -10.94 14.69
C THR A 168 0.44 -12.00 13.90
N TRP A 169 0.39 -13.25 14.37
CA TRP A 169 -0.29 -14.35 13.66
C TRP A 169 -1.77 -14.07 13.41
N ILE A 170 -2.47 -13.40 14.36
CA ILE A 170 -3.86 -12.98 14.20
C ILE A 170 -3.98 -11.97 13.06
N GLY A 171 -3.07 -10.98 13.02
CA GLY A 171 -3.03 -9.99 11.95
C GLY A 171 -2.77 -10.62 10.58
N ILE A 172 -1.91 -11.63 10.51
CA ILE A 172 -1.66 -12.38 9.27
C ILE A 172 -2.93 -13.01 8.73
N LEU A 173 -3.72 -13.67 9.58
CA LEU A 173 -5.00 -14.27 9.19
C LEU A 173 -5.99 -13.22 8.70
N ILE A 174 -6.08 -12.09 9.39
CA ILE A 174 -6.94 -10.96 9.02
C ILE A 174 -6.53 -10.37 7.67
N HIS A 175 -5.22 -10.20 7.44
CA HIS A 175 -4.73 -9.70 6.14
C HIS A 175 -5.05 -10.67 5.00
N LEU A 176 -4.88 -11.98 5.22
CA LEU A 176 -5.22 -13.02 4.23
C LEU A 176 -6.72 -13.07 3.91
N ALA A 177 -7.58 -12.72 4.88
CA ALA A 177 -9.02 -12.68 4.67
C ALA A 177 -9.47 -11.35 4.01
N ILE A 178 -9.06 -10.21 4.56
CA ILE A 178 -9.60 -8.89 4.18
C ILE A 178 -8.98 -8.37 2.88
N VAL A 179 -7.65 -8.42 2.75
CA VAL A 179 -6.95 -7.79 1.60
C VAL A 179 -7.39 -8.38 0.27
N PRO A 180 -7.43 -9.72 0.07
CA PRO A 180 -7.86 -10.28 -1.21
C PRO A 180 -9.31 -9.96 -1.55
N VAL A 181 -10.21 -9.98 -0.56
CA VAL A 181 -11.64 -9.65 -0.75
C VAL A 181 -11.81 -8.23 -1.28
N ILE A 182 -11.14 -7.26 -0.66
CA ILE A 182 -11.23 -5.85 -1.07
C ILE A 182 -10.60 -5.66 -2.45
N VAL A 183 -9.42 -6.22 -2.69
CA VAL A 183 -8.73 -6.10 -4.00
C VAL A 183 -9.60 -6.65 -5.11
N LEU A 184 -10.16 -7.85 -4.94
CA LEU A 184 -11.04 -8.48 -5.93
C LEU A 184 -12.34 -7.69 -6.13
N ALA A 185 -12.92 -7.12 -5.08
CA ALA A 185 -14.09 -6.26 -5.18
C ALA A 185 -13.81 -5.01 -6.02
N VAL A 186 -12.68 -4.34 -5.75
CA VAL A 186 -12.25 -3.15 -6.51
C VAL A 186 -11.94 -3.49 -7.97
N GLU A 187 -11.27 -4.61 -8.23
CA GLU A 187 -10.97 -5.05 -9.59
C GLU A 187 -12.24 -5.39 -10.38
N ARG A 188 -13.21 -6.06 -9.75
CA ARG A 188 -14.52 -6.35 -10.37
C ARG A 188 -15.31 -5.06 -10.65
N TYR A 189 -15.29 -4.11 -9.74
CA TYR A 189 -15.93 -2.81 -9.94
C TYR A 189 -15.32 -2.05 -11.11
N ARG A 190 -13.99 -2.00 -11.20
CA ARG A 190 -13.28 -1.36 -12.31
C ARG A 190 -13.53 -2.05 -13.67
N ALA A 191 -13.69 -3.38 -13.66
CA ALA A 191 -14.02 -4.11 -14.87
C ALA A 191 -15.45 -3.86 -15.38
N ARG A 192 -16.37 -3.46 -14.50
CA ARG A 192 -17.75 -3.13 -14.87
C ARG A 192 -17.94 -1.67 -15.29
N ASN A 193 -17.07 -0.78 -14.84
CA ASN A 193 -17.12 0.67 -15.11
C ASN A 193 -15.76 1.14 -15.65
N PRO A 194 -15.45 0.84 -16.92
CA PRO A 194 -14.17 1.17 -17.57
C PRO A 194 -13.92 2.68 -17.71
#